data_3169b3137eed6c3aff2709e5c5c99a48
#
_entry.id   3169b3137eed6c3aff2709e5c5c99a48
#
_cell.length_a   1.000
_cell.length_b   1.000
_cell.length_c   1.000
_cell.angle_alpha   90.00
_cell.angle_beta   90.00
_cell.angle_gamma   90.00
#
_symmetry.space_group_name_H-M   'P 1'
#
loop_
_entity.id
_entity.type
_entity.pdbx_description
1 polymer ?
#
loop_
_entity_poly.entity_id
_entity_poly.type
_entity_poly.pdbx_seq_one_letter_code
_entity_poly.pdbx_strand_id
1 'polypeptide(L)'
;VSGILFNHESPLRKNDFVIKKIVVGLVNIIKKKQRIIEVGNIYSKRDWGYARDYTAIVWRMMQKKKATDFIVATGNSYSIKEFIDIATKYLKINTTWVGKGLASRLILKKNNRVILRINEKFLRPNEIKNPKINSNIFKDIKLVRPFTKFKDLVKIMINDELNSKY
;
A
#
# COMPACT_ATOMS: atom_id res chain seq x y z
N VAL A 1 11.31 -25.40 -3.74
CA VAL A 1 11.16 -24.03 -4.28
C VAL A 1 10.67 -23.13 -3.18
N SER A 2 11.42 -22.09 -2.87
CA SER A 2 11.03 -21.07 -1.87
C SER A 2 10.72 -19.76 -2.60
N GLY A 3 9.67 -19.05 -2.14
CA GLY A 3 9.33 -17.73 -2.64
C GLY A 3 9.47 -16.69 -1.52
N ILE A 4 10.39 -15.75 -1.67
CA ILE A 4 10.52 -14.59 -0.79
C ILE A 4 9.60 -13.50 -1.34
N LEU A 5 8.42 -13.36 -0.75
CA LEU A 5 7.38 -12.47 -1.22
C LEU A 5 7.44 -11.12 -0.47
N PHE A 6 7.55 -10.03 -1.22
CA PHE A 6 7.39 -8.69 -0.66
C PHE A 6 5.91 -8.36 -0.41
N ASN A 7 5.62 -7.17 0.12
CA ASN A 7 4.25 -6.83 0.47
C ASN A 7 3.34 -6.85 -0.76
N HIS A 8 2.17 -7.42 -0.61
CA HIS A 8 1.17 -7.48 -1.67
C HIS A 8 -0.22 -7.19 -1.12
N GLU A 9 -1.00 -6.48 -1.89
CA GLU A 9 -2.31 -5.98 -1.51
C GLU A 9 -3.37 -6.36 -2.54
N SER A 10 -4.61 -6.40 -2.11
CA SER A 10 -5.77 -6.63 -2.98
C SER A 10 -7.05 -6.07 -2.36
N PRO A 11 -8.14 -5.97 -3.12
CA PRO A 11 -9.47 -5.68 -2.60
C PRO A 11 -9.90 -6.59 -1.44
N LEU A 12 -9.47 -7.86 -1.45
CA LEU A 12 -9.80 -8.86 -0.43
C LEU A 12 -8.99 -8.70 0.88
N ARG A 13 -8.12 -7.71 0.97
CA ARG A 13 -7.34 -7.45 2.18
C ARG A 13 -8.26 -7.05 3.35
N LYS A 14 -7.98 -7.56 4.56
CA LYS A 14 -8.71 -7.18 5.77
C LYS A 14 -8.51 -5.70 6.12
N ASN A 15 -9.51 -5.09 6.74
CA ASN A 15 -9.53 -3.66 7.06
C ASN A 15 -8.47 -3.22 8.10
N ASP A 16 -7.89 -4.16 8.84
CA ASP A 16 -6.82 -3.90 9.82
C ASP A 16 -5.49 -3.49 9.16
N PHE A 17 -5.31 -3.83 7.90
CA PHE A 17 -4.10 -3.47 7.17
C PHE A 17 -4.16 -2.03 6.66
N VAL A 18 -3.07 -1.31 6.84
CA VAL A 18 -3.00 0.14 6.64
C VAL A 18 -3.49 0.59 5.25
N ILE A 19 -3.15 -0.12 4.20
CA ILE A 19 -3.55 0.24 2.82
C ILE A 19 -5.07 0.08 2.65
N LYS A 20 -5.65 -1.06 3.06
CA LYS A 20 -7.10 -1.27 2.98
C LYS A 20 -7.85 -0.29 3.88
N LYS A 21 -7.37 -0.06 5.11
CA LYS A 21 -7.93 0.95 6.04
C LYS A 21 -8.00 2.35 5.42
N ILE A 22 -6.94 2.76 4.70
CA ILE A 22 -6.92 4.06 4.03
C ILE A 22 -7.95 4.10 2.90
N VAL A 23 -8.02 3.07 2.06
CA VAL A 23 -8.99 2.99 0.95
C VAL A 23 -10.41 3.09 1.47
N VAL A 24 -10.79 2.23 2.41
CA VAL A 24 -12.11 2.23 3.07
C VAL A 24 -12.40 3.59 3.70
N GLY A 25 -11.44 4.14 4.44
CA GLY A 25 -11.59 5.44 5.10
C GLY A 25 -11.80 6.59 4.13
N LEU A 26 -11.05 6.65 3.02
CA LEU A 26 -11.23 7.71 2.00
C LEU A 26 -12.59 7.60 1.30
N VAL A 27 -13.02 6.38 0.95
CA VAL A 27 -14.34 6.14 0.36
C VAL A 27 -15.46 6.51 1.35
N ASN A 28 -15.32 6.14 2.61
CA ASN A 28 -16.29 6.49 3.66
C ASN A 28 -16.37 8.00 3.93
N ILE A 29 -15.25 8.72 3.80
CA ILE A 29 -15.23 10.19 3.89
C ILE A 29 -16.06 10.81 2.75
N ILE A 30 -15.92 10.30 1.51
CA ILE A 30 -16.73 10.75 0.37
C ILE A 30 -18.21 10.43 0.59
N LYS A 31 -18.52 9.21 1.04
CA LYS A 31 -19.88 8.76 1.37
C LYS A 31 -20.44 9.41 2.67
N LYS A 32 -19.69 10.31 3.32
CA LYS A 32 -20.03 10.97 4.61
C LYS A 32 -20.27 10.02 5.78
N LYS A 33 -19.78 8.79 5.71
CA LYS A 33 -19.90 7.75 6.75
C LYS A 33 -18.80 7.82 7.80
N GLN A 34 -17.69 8.50 7.49
CA GLN A 34 -16.53 8.65 8.38
C GLN A 34 -15.98 10.08 8.31
N ARG A 35 -15.46 10.58 9.44
CA ARG A 35 -14.92 11.95 9.51
C ARG A 35 -13.41 12.01 9.37
N ILE A 36 -12.68 11.03 9.95
CA ILE A 36 -11.22 11.06 10.04
C ILE A 36 -10.65 9.63 9.92
N ILE A 37 -9.48 9.53 9.33
CA ILE A 37 -8.68 8.30 9.26
C ILE A 37 -7.48 8.47 10.20
N GLU A 38 -7.20 7.47 11.02
CA GLU A 38 -6.02 7.45 11.88
C GLU A 38 -5.08 6.34 11.43
N VAL A 39 -3.81 6.71 11.23
CA VAL A 39 -2.75 5.80 10.76
C VAL A 39 -1.50 5.97 11.60
N GLY A 40 -0.55 5.05 11.49
CA GLY A 40 0.79 5.20 12.05
C GLY A 40 1.69 6.07 11.17
N ASN A 41 2.95 5.68 11.07
CA ASN A 41 3.95 6.44 10.33
C ASN A 41 3.68 6.45 8.81
N ILE A 42 3.26 7.59 8.28
CA ILE A 42 2.97 7.77 6.84
C ILE A 42 4.22 7.79 5.96
N TYR A 43 5.40 7.95 6.55
CA TYR A 43 6.69 7.98 5.83
C TYR A 43 7.31 6.60 5.65
N SER A 44 6.75 5.60 6.30
CA SER A 44 7.18 4.21 6.16
C SER A 44 7.02 3.74 4.73
N LYS A 45 8.09 3.19 4.16
CA LYS A 45 8.12 2.72 2.77
C LYS A 45 8.02 1.20 2.71
N ARG A 46 7.30 0.71 1.71
CA ARG A 46 7.20 -0.73 1.38
C ARG A 46 7.16 -0.90 -0.13
N ASP A 47 7.60 -2.05 -0.57
CA ASP A 47 7.36 -2.51 -1.94
C ASP A 47 5.99 -3.20 -1.95
N TRP A 48 5.00 -2.59 -2.60
CA TRP A 48 3.65 -3.14 -2.71
C TRP A 48 3.35 -3.56 -4.14
N GLY A 49 3.00 -4.84 -4.31
CA GLY A 49 2.47 -5.37 -5.55
C GLY A 49 1.01 -5.81 -5.44
N TYR A 50 0.42 -6.23 -6.54
CA TYR A 50 -0.94 -6.76 -6.58
C TYR A 50 -0.94 -8.26 -6.28
N ALA A 51 -1.71 -8.70 -5.29
CA ALA A 51 -1.72 -10.08 -4.82
C ALA A 51 -2.04 -11.10 -5.93
N ARG A 52 -2.90 -10.74 -6.89
CA ARG A 52 -3.21 -11.60 -8.05
C ARG A 52 -1.99 -11.89 -8.91
N ASP A 53 -1.09 -10.90 -9.07
CA ASP A 53 0.16 -11.13 -9.80
C ASP A 53 1.06 -12.10 -9.04
N TYR A 54 1.12 -11.96 -7.72
CA TYR A 54 1.90 -12.84 -6.84
C TYR A 54 1.41 -14.28 -6.94
N THR A 55 0.10 -14.51 -6.90
CA THR A 55 -0.44 -15.87 -7.06
C THR A 55 -0.11 -16.46 -8.44
N ALA A 56 -0.20 -15.68 -9.50
CA ALA A 56 0.18 -16.11 -10.85
C ALA A 56 1.67 -16.45 -10.97
N ILE A 57 2.53 -15.65 -10.29
CA ILE A 57 3.97 -15.91 -10.24
C ILE A 57 4.26 -17.17 -9.45
N VAL A 58 3.66 -17.37 -8.28
CA VAL A 58 3.81 -18.58 -7.46
C VAL A 58 3.40 -19.82 -8.26
N TRP A 59 2.27 -19.76 -8.95
CA TRP A 59 1.86 -20.85 -9.84
C TRP A 59 2.92 -21.18 -10.90
N ARG A 60 3.48 -20.16 -11.58
CA ARG A 60 4.55 -20.35 -12.57
C ARG A 60 5.85 -20.90 -11.96
N MET A 61 6.17 -20.53 -10.71
CA MET A 61 7.31 -21.09 -9.98
C MET A 61 7.15 -22.61 -9.78
N MET A 62 5.95 -23.05 -9.45
CA MET A 62 5.64 -24.48 -9.26
C MET A 62 5.71 -25.31 -10.55
N GLN A 63 5.60 -24.67 -11.73
CA GLN A 63 5.72 -25.35 -13.02
C GLN A 63 7.19 -25.57 -13.48
N LYS A 64 8.18 -25.12 -12.69
CA LYS A 64 9.60 -25.26 -13.08
C LYS A 64 10.07 -26.70 -12.90
N LYS A 65 10.74 -27.23 -13.92
CA LYS A 65 11.36 -28.57 -13.88
C LYS A 65 12.47 -28.70 -12.83
N LYS A 66 13.20 -27.61 -12.57
CA LYS A 66 14.29 -27.55 -11.59
C LYS A 66 13.88 -26.68 -10.42
N ALA A 67 14.05 -27.19 -9.20
CA ALA A 67 13.82 -26.42 -7.99
C ALA A 67 14.74 -25.21 -7.93
N THR A 68 14.18 -24.03 -7.67
CA THR A 68 14.91 -22.75 -7.61
C THR A 68 14.18 -21.82 -6.66
N ASP A 69 14.92 -21.02 -5.92
CA ASP A 69 14.34 -20.00 -5.05
C ASP A 69 14.12 -18.69 -5.83
N PHE A 70 13.11 -17.93 -5.42
CA PHE A 70 12.69 -16.71 -6.11
C PHE A 70 12.44 -15.59 -5.12
N ILE A 71 12.75 -14.36 -5.55
CA ILE A 71 12.26 -13.14 -4.91
C ILE A 71 11.13 -12.59 -5.77
N VAL A 72 9.98 -12.33 -5.16
CA VAL A 72 8.84 -11.71 -5.84
C VAL A 72 8.62 -10.32 -5.24
N ALA A 73 8.99 -9.30 -6.01
CA ALA A 73 8.94 -7.90 -5.60
C ALA A 73 8.82 -6.99 -6.82
N THR A 74 8.21 -5.80 -6.66
CA THR A 74 8.12 -4.83 -7.76
C THR A 74 9.48 -4.15 -8.03
N GLY A 75 10.34 -4.10 -7.02
CA GLY A 75 11.61 -3.38 -7.03
C GLY A 75 11.47 -1.88 -6.70
N ASN A 76 10.25 -1.43 -6.43
CA ASN A 76 9.96 -0.03 -6.10
C ASN A 76 9.31 0.07 -4.73
N SER A 77 9.82 0.97 -3.89
CA SER A 77 9.24 1.23 -2.57
C SER A 77 8.50 2.56 -2.55
N TYR A 78 7.30 2.54 -2.03
CA TYR A 78 6.43 3.71 -1.86
C TYR A 78 6.11 3.91 -0.39
N SER A 79 5.96 5.17 0.02
CA SER A 79 5.49 5.52 1.35
C SER A 79 3.95 5.43 1.43
N ILE A 80 3.44 5.29 2.64
CA ILE A 80 1.99 5.41 2.89
C ILE A 80 1.48 6.78 2.44
N LYS A 81 2.29 7.83 2.62
CA LYS A 81 1.95 9.19 2.15
C LYS A 81 1.76 9.22 0.63
N GLU A 82 2.68 8.63 -0.16
CA GLU A 82 2.57 8.57 -1.62
C GLU A 82 1.32 7.79 -2.05
N PHE A 83 0.98 6.69 -1.33
CA PHE A 83 -0.28 5.98 -1.57
C PHE A 83 -1.49 6.89 -1.39
N ILE A 84 -1.55 7.65 -0.28
CA ILE A 84 -2.63 8.57 0.03
C ILE A 84 -2.74 9.66 -1.04
N ASP A 85 -1.61 10.23 -1.48
CA ASP A 85 -1.57 11.29 -2.49
C ASP A 85 -2.14 10.79 -3.84
N ILE A 86 -1.78 9.57 -4.25
CA ILE A 86 -2.34 8.94 -5.46
C ILE A 86 -3.84 8.66 -5.29
N ALA A 87 -4.24 8.12 -4.13
CA ALA A 87 -5.62 7.76 -3.83
C ALA A 87 -6.54 8.99 -3.82
N THR A 88 -6.14 10.07 -3.14
CA THR A 88 -6.93 11.31 -3.07
C THR A 88 -7.03 11.98 -4.43
N LYS A 89 -5.94 11.99 -5.22
CA LYS A 89 -5.95 12.47 -6.59
C LYS A 89 -6.92 11.67 -7.48
N TYR A 90 -6.90 10.35 -7.39
CA TYR A 90 -7.80 9.49 -8.15
C TYR A 90 -9.28 9.71 -7.78
N LEU A 91 -9.56 9.85 -6.49
CA LEU A 91 -10.89 10.15 -5.95
C LEU A 91 -11.33 11.61 -6.16
N LYS A 92 -10.49 12.46 -6.77
CA LYS A 92 -10.73 13.90 -6.97
C LYS A 92 -11.01 14.65 -5.67
N ILE A 93 -10.41 14.20 -4.54
CA ILE A 93 -10.50 14.89 -3.26
C ILE A 93 -9.41 15.96 -3.22
N ASN A 94 -9.81 17.24 -3.16
CA ASN A 94 -8.86 18.33 -3.11
C ASN A 94 -8.30 18.49 -1.69
N THR A 95 -7.07 18.01 -1.48
CA THR A 95 -6.42 17.92 -0.18
C THR A 95 -5.06 18.62 -0.17
N THR A 96 -4.57 18.92 1.03
CA THR A 96 -3.19 19.34 1.26
C THR A 96 -2.69 18.78 2.59
N TRP A 97 -1.37 18.58 2.69
CA TRP A 97 -0.72 18.21 3.95
C TRP A 97 -0.35 19.44 4.74
N VAL A 98 -0.56 19.40 6.05
CA VAL A 98 -0.14 20.41 7.02
C VAL A 98 0.63 19.74 8.16
N GLY A 99 1.58 20.47 8.78
CA GLY A 99 2.47 19.92 9.80
C GLY A 99 3.63 19.10 9.23
N LYS A 100 4.53 18.65 10.12
CA LYS A 100 5.70 17.85 9.78
C LYS A 100 5.84 16.65 10.74
N GLY A 101 6.52 15.59 10.29
CA GLY A 101 6.75 14.39 11.12
C GLY A 101 5.44 13.82 11.65
N LEU A 102 5.37 13.50 12.93
CA LEU A 102 4.18 12.95 13.58
C LEU A 102 3.01 13.94 13.68
N ALA A 103 3.26 15.24 13.57
CA ALA A 103 2.21 16.27 13.51
C ALA A 103 1.56 16.41 12.13
N SER A 104 1.97 15.61 11.14
CA SER A 104 1.41 15.66 9.78
C SER A 104 -0.06 15.28 9.77
N ARG A 105 -0.86 16.10 9.09
CA ARG A 105 -2.31 15.92 8.92
C ARG A 105 -2.68 16.17 7.47
N LEU A 106 -3.62 15.41 6.94
CA LEU A 106 -4.23 15.68 5.64
C LEU A 106 -5.53 16.42 5.84
N ILE A 107 -5.67 17.57 5.19
CA ILE A 107 -6.86 18.42 5.29
C ILE A 107 -7.55 18.60 3.94
N LEU A 108 -8.84 18.81 3.96
CA LEU A 108 -9.60 19.27 2.80
C LEU A 108 -9.32 20.75 2.56
N LYS A 109 -8.89 21.13 1.36
CA LYS A 109 -8.60 22.55 1.04
C LYS A 109 -9.83 23.46 1.15
N LYS A 110 -11.02 22.93 0.92
CA LYS A 110 -12.25 23.74 0.89
C LYS A 110 -12.64 24.31 2.26
N ASN A 111 -12.29 23.65 3.38
CA ASN A 111 -12.74 24.06 4.72
C ASN A 111 -11.75 23.73 5.84
N ASN A 112 -10.51 23.40 5.51
CA ASN A 112 -9.43 23.02 6.41
C ASN A 112 -9.74 21.84 7.36
N ARG A 113 -10.79 21.06 7.07
CA ARG A 113 -11.15 19.91 7.89
C ARG A 113 -10.10 18.81 7.78
N VAL A 114 -9.61 18.36 8.93
CA VAL A 114 -8.69 17.22 9.01
C VAL A 114 -9.45 15.94 8.62
N ILE A 115 -8.93 15.21 7.65
CA ILE A 115 -9.48 13.92 7.20
C ILE A 115 -8.56 12.73 7.46
N LEU A 116 -7.28 12.99 7.74
CA LEU A 116 -6.34 11.98 8.17
C LEU A 116 -5.32 12.58 9.15
N ARG A 117 -4.97 11.81 10.18
CA ARG A 117 -3.91 12.16 11.15
C ARG A 117 -3.10 10.94 11.53
N ILE A 118 -1.88 11.19 12.00
CA ILE A 118 -1.06 10.18 12.66
C ILE A 118 -1.57 10.00 14.09
N ASN A 119 -1.69 8.73 14.50
CA ASN A 119 -2.00 8.36 15.88
C ASN A 119 -0.86 7.47 16.39
N GLU A 120 -0.25 7.87 17.49
CA GLU A 120 0.91 7.20 18.09
C GLU A 120 0.65 5.75 18.47
N LYS A 121 -0.60 5.38 18.80
CA LYS A 121 -1.01 4.00 19.06
C LYS A 121 -0.74 3.04 17.92
N PHE A 122 -0.62 3.55 16.68
CA PHE A 122 -0.31 2.76 15.48
C PHE A 122 1.16 2.84 15.07
N LEU A 123 2.01 3.51 15.84
CA LEU A 123 3.45 3.51 15.59
C LEU A 123 4.05 2.18 16.01
N ARG A 124 4.97 1.68 15.20
CA ARG A 124 5.72 0.45 15.51
C ARG A 124 7.06 0.84 16.12
N PRO A 125 7.44 0.29 17.30
CA PRO A 125 8.72 0.63 17.94
C PRO A 125 9.93 0.34 17.06
N ASN A 126 9.91 -0.79 16.34
CA ASN A 126 10.99 -1.24 15.48
C ASN A 126 10.55 -1.24 14.02
N GLU A 127 10.41 -0.05 13.42
CA GLU A 127 9.99 0.05 12.03
C GLU A 127 11.17 -0.09 11.07
N ILE A 128 11.05 -1.02 10.11
CA ILE A 128 12.00 -1.14 9.00
C ILE A 128 11.83 0.09 8.13
N LYS A 129 12.82 0.98 8.14
CA LYS A 129 12.74 2.30 7.47
C LYS A 129 12.60 2.19 5.95
N ASN A 130 13.26 1.26 5.30
CA ASN A 130 13.22 1.12 3.84
C ASN A 130 13.68 -0.28 3.41
N PRO A 131 12.80 -1.27 3.33
CA PRO A 131 13.17 -2.60 2.86
C PRO A 131 13.54 -2.51 1.37
N LYS A 132 14.82 -2.68 1.08
CA LYS A 132 15.34 -2.78 -0.29
C LYS A 132 15.82 -4.20 -0.55
N ILE A 133 15.65 -4.64 -1.79
CA ILE A 133 16.31 -5.85 -2.25
C ILE A 133 17.80 -5.57 -2.30
N ASN A 134 18.58 -6.26 -1.47
CA ASN A 134 20.03 -6.21 -1.58
C ASN A 134 20.47 -7.24 -2.63
N SER A 135 20.70 -6.76 -3.85
CA SER A 135 21.13 -7.60 -4.97
C SER A 135 22.44 -8.37 -4.70
N ASN A 136 23.29 -7.89 -3.79
CA ASN A 136 24.56 -8.55 -3.47
C ASN A 136 24.37 -9.81 -2.61
N ILE A 137 23.33 -9.84 -1.75
CA ILE A 137 23.02 -11.01 -0.91
C ILE A 137 22.28 -12.09 -1.75
N PHE A 138 21.58 -11.70 -2.79
CA PHE A 138 20.69 -12.58 -3.56
C PHE A 138 21.14 -12.78 -5.01
N LYS A 139 22.47 -12.80 -5.25
CA LYS A 139 23.03 -12.95 -6.60
C LYS A 139 22.53 -14.20 -7.34
N ASP A 140 22.29 -15.28 -6.60
CA ASP A 140 21.87 -16.57 -7.15
C ASP A 140 20.35 -16.75 -7.12
N ILE A 141 19.59 -15.79 -6.56
CA ILE A 141 18.14 -15.89 -6.45
C ILE A 141 17.48 -15.04 -7.54
N LYS A 142 16.61 -15.69 -8.32
CA LYS A 142 15.94 -15.04 -9.44
C LYS A 142 14.87 -14.05 -8.97
N LEU A 143 15.04 -12.77 -9.32
CA LEU A 143 14.02 -11.74 -9.11
C LEU A 143 12.92 -11.85 -10.17
N VAL A 144 11.67 -11.98 -9.72
CA VAL A 144 10.47 -11.94 -10.56
C VAL A 144 9.61 -10.75 -10.15
N ARG A 145 9.23 -9.93 -11.15
CA ARG A 145 8.45 -8.72 -10.90
C ARG A 145 6.98 -8.93 -11.24
N PRO A 146 6.08 -8.51 -10.35
CA PRO A 146 4.66 -8.33 -10.67
C PRO A 146 4.48 -7.32 -11.82
N PHE A 147 3.43 -7.49 -12.62
CA PHE A 147 3.19 -6.66 -13.80
C PHE A 147 2.26 -5.48 -13.52
N THR A 148 1.42 -5.52 -12.49
CA THR A 148 0.54 -4.42 -12.11
C THR A 148 1.35 -3.27 -11.50
N LYS A 149 1.27 -2.08 -12.09
CA LYS A 149 1.95 -0.89 -11.57
C LYS A 149 1.27 -0.39 -10.29
N PHE A 150 2.05 0.25 -9.41
CA PHE A 150 1.54 0.75 -8.13
C PHE A 150 0.31 1.67 -8.26
N LYS A 151 0.32 2.59 -9.23
CA LYS A 151 -0.84 3.46 -9.47
C LYS A 151 -2.10 2.70 -9.87
N ASP A 152 -1.95 1.60 -10.59
CA ASP A 152 -3.08 0.78 -11.02
C ASP A 152 -3.58 -0.10 -9.87
N LEU A 153 -2.70 -0.60 -8.99
CA LEU A 153 -3.08 -1.25 -7.74
C LEU A 153 -3.96 -0.31 -6.88
N VAL A 154 -3.56 0.96 -6.72
CA VAL A 154 -4.35 1.96 -5.97
C VAL A 154 -5.75 2.11 -6.57
N LYS A 155 -5.86 2.22 -7.91
CA LYS A 155 -7.15 2.32 -8.60
C LYS A 155 -8.01 1.06 -8.42
N ILE A 156 -7.41 -0.12 -8.56
CA ILE A 156 -8.11 -1.41 -8.38
C ILE A 156 -8.75 -1.46 -7.00
N MET A 157 -7.99 -1.14 -5.95
CA MET A 157 -8.48 -1.16 -4.58
C MET A 157 -9.60 -0.14 -4.33
N ILE A 158 -9.48 1.06 -4.89
CA ILE A 158 -10.47 2.12 -4.74
C ILE A 158 -11.77 1.78 -5.49
N ASN A 159 -11.66 1.30 -6.73
CA ASN A 159 -12.83 0.97 -7.54
C ASN A 159 -13.66 -0.16 -6.90
N ASP A 160 -12.98 -1.18 -6.38
CA ASP A 160 -13.65 -2.25 -5.65
C ASP A 160 -14.44 -1.72 -4.44
N GLU A 161 -13.81 -0.85 -3.63
CA GLU A 161 -14.45 -0.27 -2.45
C GLU A 161 -15.59 0.70 -2.80
N LEU A 162 -15.49 1.44 -3.91
CA LEU A 162 -16.58 2.30 -4.40
C LEU A 162 -17.80 1.49 -4.82
N ASN A 163 -17.57 0.34 -5.46
CA ASN A 163 -18.60 -0.55 -5.98
C ASN A 163 -19.13 -1.52 -4.90
N SER A 164 -18.47 -1.63 -3.77
CA SER A 164 -18.94 -2.44 -2.65
C SER A 164 -20.27 -1.92 -2.11
N LYS A 165 -21.24 -2.81 -2.06
CA LYS A 165 -22.61 -2.51 -1.61
C LYS A 165 -22.78 -2.48 -0.08
N TYR A 166 -21.69 -2.49 0.71
CA TYR A 166 -21.73 -2.52 2.18
C TYR A 166 -21.66 -1.13 2.82
#